data_c9f5366b4e4f9a7fe5dc07adc11cc614
#
_entry.id   c9f5366b4e4f9a7fe5dc07adc11cc614
#
_cell.length_a   1.000
_cell.length_b   1.000
_cell.length_c   1.000
_cell.angle_alpha   90.00
_cell.angle_beta   90.00
_cell.angle_gamma   90.00
#
_symmetry.space_group_name_H-M   'P 1'
#
loop_
_entity.id
_entity.type
_entity.pdbx_description
1 polymer ?
#
loop_
_entity_poly.entity_id
_entity_poly.type
_entity_poly.pdbx_seq_one_letter_code
_entity_poly.pdbx_strand_id
1 'polypeptide(L)'
;LKAIFVYGTLRKNEKNHHYLNKAVCLYEQAWIHGKLFDTKKGYPVMKEVNGEKIYGEVYQVSDEQLATINQLEGYTEDGPNNLYERKTVTVHVDNEKKLEAITYITGKSLADSNLTIPFGDWKVYQYLKNKPLYYFAYGSCMDDDRFKLANVQHYFQSVSGKGVLDNHGFRFSRSSSDGGKADIIESPGEIIEGVVYKILVDAMDYLYEREGVFVNAYRPAVVSLQLNNSEIIEAITFIGTEKADETKPTIKYATEIIRGAEGILSDHYIEKLKQRINKLTLFS
;
A
#
# COMPACT_ATOMS: atom_id res chain seq x y z
N LEU A 1 1.85 -10.38 24.64
CA LEU A 1 2.01 -9.64 23.39
C LEU A 1 0.66 -9.07 22.95
N LYS A 2 0.62 -7.84 22.46
CA LYS A 2 -0.60 -7.13 22.02
C LYS A 2 -0.45 -6.70 20.56
N ALA A 3 -1.55 -6.71 19.82
CA ALA A 3 -1.58 -6.14 18.48
C ALA A 3 -1.79 -4.63 18.55
N ILE A 4 -1.04 -3.86 17.77
CA ILE A 4 -1.18 -2.42 17.62
C ILE A 4 -1.33 -2.07 16.13
N PHE A 5 -2.33 -1.24 15.81
CA PHE A 5 -2.50 -0.67 14.47
C PHE A 5 -1.89 0.73 14.42
N VAL A 6 -0.97 0.95 13.49
CA VAL A 6 -0.26 2.22 13.30
C VAL A 6 -0.54 2.78 11.90
N TYR A 7 -0.92 4.05 11.83
CA TYR A 7 -1.33 4.71 10.58
C TYR A 7 -0.50 5.95 10.24
N GLY A 8 0.41 6.35 11.14
CA GLY A 8 1.20 7.59 11.03
C GLY A 8 2.70 7.35 11.12
N THR A 9 3.36 8.14 11.93
CA THR A 9 4.83 8.20 12.04
C THR A 9 5.50 6.95 12.63
N LEU A 10 4.73 6.02 13.18
CA LEU A 10 5.22 4.70 13.63
C LEU A 10 5.33 3.68 12.49
N ARG A 11 4.75 3.93 11.31
CA ARG A 11 4.82 3.01 10.17
C ARG A 11 6.26 2.80 9.70
N LYS A 12 6.50 1.68 9.01
CA LYS A 12 7.81 1.29 8.44
C LYS A 12 8.42 2.44 7.62
N ASN A 13 9.69 2.73 7.88
CA ASN A 13 10.48 3.83 7.30
C ASN A 13 10.01 5.25 7.68
N GLU A 14 9.02 5.40 8.55
CA GLU A 14 8.63 6.67 9.09
C GLU A 14 9.49 7.07 10.32
N LYS A 15 9.46 8.34 10.67
CA LYS A 15 10.35 8.98 11.65
C LYS A 15 10.38 8.29 13.03
N ASN A 16 9.25 7.73 13.49
CA ASN A 16 9.13 7.09 14.80
C ASN A 16 9.12 5.54 14.72
N HIS A 17 9.40 4.96 13.55
CA HIS A 17 9.39 3.51 13.37
C HIS A 17 10.36 2.78 14.31
N HIS A 18 11.43 3.43 14.74
CA HIS A 18 12.42 2.86 15.66
C HIS A 18 11.83 2.36 16.98
N TYR A 19 10.67 2.87 17.43
CA TYR A 19 9.94 2.33 18.58
C TYR A 19 9.41 0.91 18.36
N LEU A 20 9.33 0.48 17.11
CA LEU A 20 8.85 -0.85 16.69
C LEU A 20 9.97 -1.79 16.19
N ASN A 21 11.25 -1.40 16.28
CA ASN A 21 12.38 -2.18 15.74
C ASN A 21 12.44 -3.65 16.18
N LYS A 22 11.88 -4.01 17.33
CA LYS A 22 11.82 -5.39 17.85
C LYS A 22 10.43 -6.03 17.73
N ALA A 23 9.48 -5.31 17.20
CA ALA A 23 8.12 -5.79 17.00
C ALA A 23 8.02 -6.61 15.71
N VAL A 24 7.17 -7.62 15.72
CA VAL A 24 6.86 -8.39 14.52
C VAL A 24 5.76 -7.66 13.75
N CYS A 25 6.03 -7.30 12.49
CA CYS A 25 5.00 -6.83 11.59
C CYS A 25 4.11 -8.01 11.21
N LEU A 26 2.84 -7.94 11.58
CA LEU A 26 1.85 -8.96 11.24
C LEU A 26 1.22 -8.69 9.88
N TYR A 27 0.96 -7.41 9.57
CA TYR A 27 0.35 -6.97 8.31
C TYR A 27 0.87 -5.58 7.92
N GLU A 28 1.31 -5.43 6.67
CA GLU A 28 1.72 -4.15 6.08
C GLU A 28 0.55 -3.42 5.39
N GLN A 29 -0.52 -4.16 5.01
CA GLN A 29 -1.65 -3.65 4.22
C GLN A 29 -2.98 -3.81 4.98
N ALA A 30 -3.05 -3.21 6.17
CA ALA A 30 -4.24 -3.23 7.02
C ALA A 30 -5.02 -1.91 6.91
N TRP A 31 -6.29 -1.92 7.30
CA TRP A 31 -7.10 -0.70 7.37
C TRP A 31 -8.17 -0.77 8.46
N ILE A 32 -8.59 0.42 8.91
CA ILE A 32 -9.71 0.63 9.83
C ILE A 32 -10.67 1.67 9.27
N HIS A 33 -11.88 1.75 9.82
CA HIS A 33 -12.78 2.85 9.52
C HIS A 33 -12.35 4.13 10.22
N GLY A 34 -12.36 5.25 9.48
CA GLY A 34 -11.99 6.55 10.02
C GLY A 34 -11.49 7.49 8.94
N LYS A 35 -11.14 8.71 9.37
CA LYS A 35 -10.62 9.77 8.51
C LYS A 35 -9.35 10.36 9.10
N LEU A 36 -8.33 10.54 8.25
CA LEU A 36 -7.04 11.13 8.62
C LEU A 36 -7.00 12.63 8.33
N PHE A 37 -6.34 13.34 9.24
CA PHE A 37 -6.09 14.78 9.12
C PHE A 37 -4.62 15.09 9.38
N ASP A 38 -4.06 16.04 8.62
CA ASP A 38 -2.72 16.57 8.84
C ASP A 38 -2.76 17.65 9.92
N THR A 39 -1.96 17.47 10.97
CA THR A 39 -1.79 18.48 12.03
C THR A 39 -0.91 19.65 11.61
N LYS A 40 -0.22 19.56 10.46
CA LYS A 40 0.87 20.46 10.01
C LYS A 40 2.09 20.46 10.96
N LYS A 41 2.14 19.53 11.91
CA LYS A 41 3.23 19.36 12.88
C LYS A 41 4.10 18.14 12.57
N GLY A 42 3.91 17.51 11.39
CA GLY A 42 4.67 16.35 10.94
C GLY A 42 4.14 15.00 11.46
N TYR A 43 2.88 14.96 11.87
CA TYR A 43 2.17 13.74 12.23
C TYR A 43 0.67 13.87 11.94
N PRO A 44 -0.03 12.77 11.64
CA PRO A 44 -1.47 12.77 11.40
C PRO A 44 -2.24 12.57 12.69
N VAL A 45 -3.52 12.92 12.64
CA VAL A 45 -4.54 12.50 13.63
C VAL A 45 -5.69 11.84 12.92
N MET A 46 -6.35 10.90 13.59
CA MET A 46 -7.53 10.22 13.06
C MET A 46 -8.77 10.57 13.86
N LYS A 47 -9.90 10.67 13.15
CA LYS A 47 -11.24 10.71 13.73
C LYS A 47 -12.04 9.50 13.26
N GLU A 48 -12.86 8.94 14.14
CA GLU A 48 -13.75 7.85 13.78
C GLU A 48 -14.86 8.39 12.87
N VAL A 49 -14.95 7.84 11.68
CA VAL A 49 -15.97 8.17 10.67
C VAL A 49 -16.32 6.89 9.93
N ASN A 50 -17.59 6.63 9.73
CA ASN A 50 -18.05 5.49 8.95
C ASN A 50 -17.87 5.76 7.44
N GLY A 51 -17.54 4.72 6.69
CA GLY A 51 -17.50 4.77 5.22
C GLY A 51 -16.16 5.20 4.62
N GLU A 52 -15.26 5.82 5.37
CA GLU A 52 -13.89 6.10 4.93
C GLU A 52 -12.92 5.09 5.55
N LYS A 53 -11.78 4.83 4.87
CA LYS A 53 -10.75 3.89 5.32
C LYS A 53 -9.47 4.64 5.65
N ILE A 54 -8.82 4.20 6.74
CA ILE A 54 -7.47 4.61 7.12
C ILE A 54 -6.55 3.41 6.95
N TYR A 55 -5.53 3.55 6.12
CA TYR A 55 -4.55 2.50 5.85
C TYR A 55 -3.35 2.59 6.79
N GLY A 56 -2.87 1.43 7.21
CA GLY A 56 -1.79 1.33 8.17
C GLY A 56 -1.19 -0.07 8.22
N GLU A 57 -0.47 -0.32 9.29
CA GLU A 57 0.27 -1.55 9.54
C GLU A 57 -0.10 -2.10 10.92
N VAL A 58 -0.03 -3.44 11.08
CA VAL A 58 -0.26 -4.09 12.37
C VAL A 58 1.02 -4.72 12.87
N TYR A 59 1.38 -4.39 14.10
CA TYR A 59 2.54 -4.94 14.79
C TYR A 59 2.17 -5.69 16.06
N GLN A 60 2.92 -6.74 16.38
CA GLN A 60 2.85 -7.42 17.66
C GLN A 60 3.91 -6.83 18.59
N VAL A 61 3.49 -6.23 19.69
CA VAL A 61 4.36 -5.53 20.65
C VAL A 61 4.32 -6.17 22.04
N SER A 62 5.43 -6.02 22.79
CA SER A 62 5.48 -6.35 24.21
C SER A 62 4.81 -5.26 25.05
N ASP A 63 4.54 -5.57 26.33
CA ASP A 63 4.01 -4.56 27.27
C ASP A 63 4.98 -3.40 27.50
N GLU A 64 6.28 -3.66 27.46
CA GLU A 64 7.34 -2.62 27.56
C GLU A 64 7.31 -1.69 26.34
N GLN A 65 7.23 -2.26 25.13
CA GLN A 65 7.11 -1.45 23.91
C GLN A 65 5.81 -0.63 23.91
N LEU A 66 4.68 -1.23 24.33
CA LEU A 66 3.43 -0.51 24.42
C LEU A 66 3.49 0.65 25.42
N ALA A 67 4.17 0.46 26.58
CA ALA A 67 4.38 1.54 27.55
C ALA A 67 5.18 2.70 26.94
N THR A 68 6.22 2.40 26.16
CA THR A 68 7.02 3.41 25.47
C THR A 68 6.22 4.14 24.41
N ILE A 69 5.37 3.42 23.65
CA ILE A 69 4.49 4.03 22.66
C ILE A 69 3.42 4.89 23.32
N ASN A 70 2.84 4.48 24.47
CA ASN A 70 1.93 5.32 25.24
C ASN A 70 2.56 6.67 25.60
N GLN A 71 3.84 6.68 26.03
CA GLN A 71 4.57 7.92 26.33
C GLN A 71 4.74 8.79 25.07
N LEU A 72 5.12 8.18 23.93
CA LEU A 72 5.25 8.90 22.66
C LEU A 72 3.93 9.57 22.25
N GLU A 73 2.81 8.86 22.41
CA GLU A 73 1.46 9.32 22.03
C GLU A 73 0.85 10.27 23.09
N GLY A 74 1.58 10.54 24.18
CA GLY A 74 1.07 11.38 25.28
C GLY A 74 -0.18 10.81 25.93
N TYR A 75 -0.25 9.47 26.02
CA TYR A 75 -1.36 8.74 26.63
C TYR A 75 -1.00 8.26 28.04
N THR A 76 -1.88 8.56 28.97
CA THR A 76 -1.91 7.98 30.34
C THR A 76 -3.30 7.41 30.59
N GLU A 77 -3.38 6.25 31.22
CA GLU A 77 -4.67 5.64 31.57
C GLU A 77 -5.44 6.60 32.50
N ASP A 78 -6.71 6.86 32.14
CA ASP A 78 -7.58 7.85 32.81
C ASP A 78 -7.01 9.29 32.87
N GLY A 79 -6.03 9.62 32.04
CA GLY A 79 -5.43 10.94 31.96
C GLY A 79 -6.40 12.00 31.41
N PRO A 80 -6.65 13.13 32.13
CA PRO A 80 -7.64 14.12 31.68
C PRO A 80 -7.20 14.94 30.46
N ASN A 81 -5.90 14.93 30.13
CA ASN A 81 -5.31 15.77 29.09
C ASN A 81 -4.50 14.96 28.06
N ASN A 82 -4.94 13.75 27.77
CA ASN A 82 -4.28 12.92 26.76
C ASN A 82 -4.22 13.62 25.40
N LEU A 83 -3.05 13.58 24.75
CA LEU A 83 -2.87 14.08 23.39
C LEU A 83 -3.62 13.18 22.41
N TYR A 84 -3.47 11.86 22.59
CA TYR A 84 -4.24 10.82 21.91
C TYR A 84 -4.95 9.94 22.94
N GLU A 85 -6.09 9.41 22.57
CA GLU A 85 -6.82 8.39 23.35
C GLU A 85 -6.50 7.01 22.79
N ARG A 86 -6.18 6.07 23.68
CA ARG A 86 -5.93 4.67 23.30
C ARG A 86 -7.23 3.91 23.20
N LYS A 87 -7.44 3.23 22.06
CA LYS A 87 -8.67 2.48 21.80
C LYS A 87 -8.36 1.12 21.16
N THR A 88 -9.17 0.11 21.44
CA THR A 88 -9.20 -1.14 20.69
C THR A 88 -10.18 -0.99 19.53
N VAL A 89 -9.74 -1.37 18.34
CA VAL A 89 -10.50 -1.25 17.09
C VAL A 89 -10.42 -2.54 16.29
N THR A 90 -11.45 -2.80 15.49
CA THR A 90 -11.43 -3.89 14.51
C THR A 90 -10.62 -3.47 13.31
N VAL A 91 -9.50 -4.15 13.06
CA VAL A 91 -8.64 -3.96 11.91
C VAL A 91 -8.99 -4.98 10.84
N HIS A 92 -9.10 -4.52 9.62
CA HIS A 92 -9.34 -5.33 8.44
C HIS A 92 -8.03 -5.56 7.68
N VAL A 93 -7.86 -6.77 7.16
CA VAL A 93 -6.71 -7.16 6.31
C VAL A 93 -7.22 -7.92 5.10
N ASP A 94 -6.31 -8.31 4.20
CA ASP A 94 -6.67 -9.08 3.02
C ASP A 94 -7.43 -10.38 3.37
N ASN A 95 -8.21 -10.90 2.42
CA ASN A 95 -9.04 -12.11 2.54
C ASN A 95 -10.15 -12.00 3.62
N GLU A 96 -10.74 -10.82 3.77
CA GLU A 96 -11.85 -10.55 4.71
C GLU A 96 -11.54 -10.85 6.19
N LYS A 97 -10.28 -11.10 6.52
CA LYS A 97 -9.86 -11.34 7.88
C LYS A 97 -9.94 -10.06 8.70
N LYS A 98 -10.26 -10.24 9.98
CA LYS A 98 -10.35 -9.15 10.96
C LYS A 98 -9.60 -9.55 12.22
N LEU A 99 -9.04 -8.56 12.90
CA LEU A 99 -8.43 -8.73 14.21
C LEU A 99 -8.67 -7.49 15.06
N GLU A 100 -8.63 -7.66 16.38
CA GLU A 100 -8.66 -6.54 17.31
C GLU A 100 -7.23 -6.05 17.56
N ALA A 101 -7.05 -4.73 17.46
CA ALA A 101 -5.76 -4.10 17.74
C ALA A 101 -5.94 -2.77 18.50
N ILE A 102 -4.95 -2.43 19.28
CA ILE A 102 -4.85 -1.12 19.92
C ILE A 102 -4.48 -0.09 18.87
N THR A 103 -5.10 1.09 18.93
CA THR A 103 -4.68 2.26 18.15
C THR A 103 -4.87 3.53 18.98
N TYR A 104 -4.34 4.64 18.47
CA TYR A 104 -4.43 5.96 19.12
C TYR A 104 -5.28 6.88 18.26
N ILE A 105 -6.39 7.35 18.82
CA ILE A 105 -7.32 8.27 18.16
C ILE A 105 -7.10 9.69 18.67
N THR A 106 -7.62 10.67 17.95
CA THR A 106 -7.50 12.08 18.30
C THR A 106 -8.06 12.36 19.69
N GLY A 107 -7.24 12.83 20.60
CA GLY A 107 -7.66 13.37 21.89
C GLY A 107 -8.31 14.77 21.75
N LYS A 108 -8.89 15.28 22.83
CA LYS A 108 -9.62 16.59 22.84
C LYS A 108 -8.73 17.76 22.37
N SER A 109 -7.44 17.75 22.69
CA SER A 109 -6.50 18.81 22.36
C SER A 109 -6.14 18.92 20.87
N LEU A 110 -6.46 17.92 20.07
CA LEU A 110 -6.17 17.86 18.61
C LEU A 110 -7.43 17.90 17.74
N ALA A 111 -8.59 18.19 18.32
CA ALA A 111 -9.88 18.13 17.64
C ALA A 111 -10.03 19.09 16.45
N ASP A 112 -9.23 20.17 16.39
CA ASP A 112 -9.34 21.27 15.42
C ASP A 112 -8.55 21.03 14.11
N SER A 113 -7.92 19.87 13.93
CA SER A 113 -7.24 19.54 12.67
C SER A 113 -8.25 19.27 11.56
N ASN A 114 -8.24 20.11 10.50
CA ASN A 114 -9.25 20.11 9.44
C ASN A 114 -8.69 19.78 8.03
N LEU A 115 -7.35 19.69 7.86
CA LEU A 115 -6.76 19.35 6.58
C LEU A 115 -6.82 17.83 6.37
N THR A 116 -7.75 17.38 5.56
CA THR A 116 -7.92 15.95 5.24
C THR A 116 -6.72 15.42 4.48
N ILE A 117 -6.25 14.22 4.86
CA ILE A 117 -5.24 13.46 4.13
C ILE A 117 -5.95 12.62 3.06
N PRO A 118 -5.64 12.84 1.78
CA PRO A 118 -6.24 12.08 0.69
C PRO A 118 -6.02 10.56 0.83
N PHE A 119 -6.99 9.79 0.36
CA PHE A 119 -6.96 8.32 0.32
C PHE A 119 -6.77 7.63 1.68
N GLY A 120 -6.82 8.37 2.80
CA GLY A 120 -6.65 7.81 4.14
C GLY A 120 -5.27 7.18 4.40
N ASP A 121 -4.24 7.55 3.66
CA ASP A 121 -2.89 6.98 3.81
C ASP A 121 -1.84 8.09 4.05
N TRP A 122 -1.32 8.13 5.29
CA TRP A 122 -0.25 9.07 5.69
C TRP A 122 1.02 8.89 4.88
N LYS A 123 1.42 7.65 4.65
CA LYS A 123 2.67 7.33 3.98
C LYS A 123 2.64 7.78 2.51
N VAL A 124 1.53 7.54 1.81
CA VAL A 124 1.30 8.07 0.46
C VAL A 124 1.33 9.60 0.47
N TYR A 125 0.62 10.22 1.41
CA TYR A 125 0.58 11.68 1.53
C TYR A 125 1.96 12.31 1.74
N GLN A 126 2.84 11.69 2.55
CA GLN A 126 4.21 12.16 2.74
C GLN A 126 5.09 11.87 1.52
N TYR A 127 4.96 10.66 0.95
CA TYR A 127 5.77 10.23 -0.19
C TYR A 127 5.62 11.16 -1.41
N LEU A 128 4.40 11.60 -1.69
CA LEU A 128 4.11 12.51 -2.81
C LEU A 128 4.75 13.91 -2.68
N LYS A 129 5.24 14.28 -1.49
CA LYS A 129 6.01 15.52 -1.28
C LYS A 129 7.46 15.40 -1.74
N ASN A 130 7.97 14.17 -1.92
CA ASN A 130 9.33 13.90 -2.36
C ASN A 130 9.46 14.12 -3.87
N LYS A 131 10.68 14.39 -4.34
CA LYS A 131 11.01 14.51 -5.77
C LYS A 131 12.42 13.98 -6.01
N PRO A 132 12.60 13.05 -6.94
CA PRO A 132 11.62 12.34 -7.76
C PRO A 132 10.88 11.26 -7.01
N LEU A 133 9.80 10.74 -7.61
CA LEU A 133 9.06 9.57 -7.13
C LEU A 133 9.52 8.31 -7.86
N TYR A 134 9.44 7.15 -7.21
CA TYR A 134 9.50 5.85 -7.86
C TYR A 134 8.10 5.26 -7.96
N TYR A 135 7.77 4.71 -9.12
CA TYR A 135 6.52 4.00 -9.37
C TYR A 135 6.80 2.53 -9.68
N PHE A 136 6.17 1.63 -8.98
CA PHE A 136 6.27 0.19 -9.18
C PHE A 136 5.07 -0.33 -9.96
N ALA A 137 5.29 -0.69 -11.21
CA ALA A 137 4.34 -1.31 -12.10
C ALA A 137 4.53 -2.83 -12.08
N TYR A 138 3.49 -3.59 -11.76
CA TYR A 138 3.52 -5.06 -11.70
C TYR A 138 2.47 -5.72 -12.61
N GLY A 139 1.61 -4.93 -13.23
CA GLY A 139 0.55 -5.35 -14.16
C GLY A 139 0.76 -4.77 -15.56
N SER A 140 -0.33 -4.45 -16.24
CA SER A 140 -0.26 -3.94 -17.62
C SER A 140 0.44 -2.59 -17.79
N CYS A 141 0.69 -1.84 -16.71
CA CYS A 141 1.49 -0.62 -16.74
C CYS A 141 3.01 -0.88 -16.84
N MET A 142 3.45 -2.14 -16.96
CA MET A 142 4.81 -2.47 -17.38
C MET A 142 4.99 -2.30 -18.89
N ASP A 143 3.92 -2.25 -19.67
CA ASP A 143 3.93 -2.24 -21.13
C ASP A 143 3.95 -0.81 -21.67
N ASP A 144 5.07 -0.40 -22.29
CA ASP A 144 5.28 0.93 -22.87
C ASP A 144 4.25 1.31 -23.94
N ASP A 145 3.72 0.33 -24.68
CA ASP A 145 2.73 0.61 -25.73
C ASP A 145 1.45 1.21 -25.15
N ARG A 146 1.13 0.90 -23.92
CA ARG A 146 -0.01 1.52 -23.22
C ARG A 146 0.20 3.00 -22.97
N PHE A 147 1.41 3.40 -22.56
CA PHE A 147 1.77 4.79 -22.36
C PHE A 147 1.80 5.58 -23.67
N LYS A 148 2.28 4.96 -24.75
CA LYS A 148 2.26 5.54 -26.10
C LYS A 148 0.83 5.77 -26.60
N LEU A 149 -0.05 4.78 -26.44
CA LEU A 149 -1.47 4.89 -26.81
C LEU A 149 -2.21 5.99 -26.05
N ALA A 150 -1.83 6.23 -24.80
CA ALA A 150 -2.38 7.30 -23.97
C ALA A 150 -1.66 8.64 -24.17
N ASN A 151 -0.62 8.72 -25.00
CA ASN A 151 0.22 9.89 -25.22
C ASN A 151 0.89 10.44 -23.95
N VAL A 152 1.22 9.55 -23.00
CA VAL A 152 1.83 9.88 -21.69
C VAL A 152 3.20 9.24 -21.49
N GLN A 153 3.80 8.65 -22.55
CA GLN A 153 5.09 7.98 -22.48
C GLN A 153 6.22 8.87 -21.94
N HIS A 154 6.09 10.18 -22.08
CA HIS A 154 7.06 11.15 -21.57
C HIS A 154 7.21 11.13 -20.04
N TYR A 155 6.21 10.66 -19.28
CA TYR A 155 6.30 10.50 -17.85
C TYR A 155 7.10 9.25 -17.42
N PHE A 156 7.21 8.23 -18.29
CA PHE A 156 7.71 6.89 -17.95
C PHE A 156 9.03 6.53 -18.68
N GLN A 157 9.76 7.52 -19.16
CA GLN A 157 11.03 7.30 -19.91
C GLN A 157 12.17 6.81 -19.03
N SER A 158 12.16 7.14 -17.74
CA SER A 158 13.26 6.79 -16.82
C SER A 158 12.96 5.48 -16.10
N VAL A 159 13.36 4.37 -16.73
CA VAL A 159 13.26 3.02 -16.13
C VAL A 159 14.45 2.79 -15.21
N SER A 160 14.19 2.53 -13.93
CA SER A 160 15.20 2.18 -12.92
C SER A 160 15.55 0.68 -12.90
N GLY A 161 14.77 -0.12 -13.63
CA GLY A 161 14.97 -1.56 -13.74
C GLY A 161 13.90 -2.38 -13.03
N LYS A 162 14.27 -3.61 -12.71
CA LYS A 162 13.39 -4.54 -11.97
C LYS A 162 13.39 -4.20 -10.48
N GLY A 163 12.19 -4.14 -9.89
CA GLY A 163 11.97 -4.13 -8.44
C GLY A 163 11.40 -5.47 -7.97
N VAL A 164 11.77 -5.87 -6.76
CA VAL A 164 11.26 -7.07 -6.09
C VAL A 164 10.53 -6.65 -4.82
N LEU A 165 9.28 -7.05 -4.69
CA LEU A 165 8.45 -6.85 -3.51
C LEU A 165 8.32 -8.19 -2.78
N ASP A 166 8.93 -8.28 -1.59
CA ASP A 166 8.91 -9.49 -0.76
C ASP A 166 7.60 -9.64 0.01
N ASN A 167 7.27 -10.90 0.37
CA ASN A 167 6.11 -11.28 1.18
C ASN A 167 4.77 -10.84 0.58
N HIS A 168 4.73 -10.68 -0.73
CA HIS A 168 3.53 -10.33 -1.48
C HIS A 168 3.37 -11.26 -2.68
N GLY A 169 2.12 -11.60 -2.97
CA GLY A 169 1.74 -12.46 -4.10
C GLY A 169 0.97 -11.68 -5.17
N PHE A 170 1.32 -11.95 -6.43
CA PHE A 170 0.56 -11.47 -7.58
C PHE A 170 -0.71 -12.30 -7.76
N ARG A 171 -1.87 -11.65 -7.97
CA ARG A 171 -3.16 -12.31 -8.20
C ARG A 171 -3.94 -11.57 -9.29
N PHE A 172 -4.91 -12.27 -9.90
CA PHE A 172 -5.97 -11.67 -10.71
C PHE A 172 -7.25 -11.53 -9.89
N SER A 173 -7.13 -10.94 -8.70
CA SER A 173 -8.17 -10.87 -7.67
C SER A 173 -9.03 -9.61 -7.72
N ARG A 174 -8.69 -8.62 -8.56
CA ARG A 174 -9.57 -7.48 -8.79
C ARG A 174 -10.55 -7.82 -9.91
N SER A 175 -11.81 -8.05 -9.55
CA SER A 175 -12.88 -8.35 -10.51
C SER A 175 -13.22 -7.13 -11.37
N SER A 176 -13.45 -7.35 -12.66
CA SER A 176 -13.87 -6.34 -13.63
C SER A 176 -14.85 -6.97 -14.63
N SER A 177 -15.64 -6.13 -15.31
CA SER A 177 -16.60 -6.60 -16.33
C SER A 177 -15.97 -7.38 -17.51
N ASP A 178 -14.67 -7.16 -17.74
CA ASP A 178 -13.87 -7.80 -18.79
C ASP A 178 -12.84 -8.80 -18.25
N GLY A 179 -13.04 -9.34 -17.02
CA GLY A 179 -12.18 -10.35 -16.42
C GLY A 179 -11.28 -9.84 -15.30
N GLY A 180 -10.46 -10.75 -14.75
CA GLY A 180 -9.58 -10.46 -13.63
C GLY A 180 -8.49 -9.45 -13.97
N LYS A 181 -8.23 -8.53 -13.05
CA LYS A 181 -7.13 -7.56 -13.12
C LYS A 181 -6.05 -7.90 -12.09
N ALA A 182 -4.81 -7.55 -12.43
CA ALA A 182 -3.65 -7.75 -11.56
C ALA A 182 -3.81 -7.02 -10.24
N ASP A 183 -3.47 -7.69 -9.16
CA ASP A 183 -3.53 -7.16 -7.80
C ASP A 183 -2.38 -7.72 -6.95
N ILE A 184 -2.09 -7.03 -5.85
CA ILE A 184 -1.11 -7.40 -4.84
C ILE A 184 -1.86 -7.86 -3.59
N ILE A 185 -1.49 -9.02 -3.06
CA ILE A 185 -1.94 -9.49 -1.74
C ILE A 185 -0.73 -9.74 -0.85
N GLU A 186 -0.88 -9.58 0.46
CA GLU A 186 0.14 -10.05 1.40
C GLU A 186 0.18 -11.58 1.39
N SER A 187 1.36 -12.13 1.15
CA SER A 187 1.58 -13.58 1.05
C SER A 187 3.01 -13.90 1.51
N PRO A 188 3.21 -14.29 2.79
CA PRO A 188 4.54 -14.57 3.32
C PRO A 188 5.28 -15.60 2.48
N GLY A 189 6.53 -15.29 2.11
CA GLY A 189 7.40 -16.14 1.29
C GLY A 189 7.17 -16.08 -0.22
N GLU A 190 6.12 -15.39 -0.71
CA GLU A 190 5.99 -15.06 -2.13
C GLU A 190 6.70 -13.75 -2.46
N ILE A 191 7.04 -13.56 -3.73
CA ILE A 191 7.61 -12.32 -4.26
C ILE A 191 6.85 -11.87 -5.50
N ILE A 192 6.82 -10.56 -5.70
CA ILE A 192 6.36 -9.92 -6.94
C ILE A 192 7.54 -9.20 -7.58
N GLU A 193 7.82 -9.49 -8.85
CA GLU A 193 8.70 -8.67 -9.65
C GLU A 193 7.87 -7.69 -10.49
N GLY A 194 8.40 -6.49 -10.70
CA GLY A 194 7.78 -5.47 -11.54
C GLY A 194 8.80 -4.45 -12.04
N VAL A 195 8.34 -3.57 -12.90
CA VAL A 195 9.15 -2.48 -13.47
C VAL A 195 9.10 -1.26 -12.57
N VAL A 196 10.25 -0.70 -12.25
CA VAL A 196 10.35 0.54 -11.47
C VAL A 196 10.65 1.71 -12.39
N TYR A 197 9.76 2.68 -12.39
CA TYR A 197 9.94 3.95 -13.11
C TYR A 197 10.29 5.07 -12.13
N LYS A 198 11.21 5.94 -12.54
CA LYS A 198 11.44 7.22 -11.88
C LYS A 198 10.57 8.27 -12.54
N ILE A 199 9.64 8.85 -11.80
CA ILE A 199 8.60 9.74 -12.32
C ILE A 199 8.57 11.09 -11.59
N LEU A 200 7.96 12.08 -12.20
CA LEU A 200 7.56 13.33 -11.55
C LEU A 200 6.12 13.20 -11.02
N VAL A 201 5.76 14.07 -10.08
CA VAL A 201 4.42 14.06 -9.46
C VAL A 201 3.30 14.27 -10.48
N ASP A 202 3.57 14.95 -11.59
CA ASP A 202 2.58 15.23 -12.65
C ASP A 202 2.08 13.93 -13.33
N ALA A 203 2.87 12.83 -13.27
CA ALA A 203 2.43 11.52 -13.76
C ALA A 203 1.29 10.91 -12.90
N MET A 204 1.11 11.40 -11.67
CA MET A 204 0.15 10.81 -10.73
C MET A 204 -1.30 11.01 -11.17
N ASP A 205 -1.63 12.12 -11.82
CA ASP A 205 -2.99 12.38 -12.30
C ASP A 205 -3.41 11.32 -13.31
N TYR A 206 -2.53 11.00 -14.27
CA TYR A 206 -2.75 9.91 -15.21
C TYR A 206 -2.87 8.56 -14.50
N LEU A 207 -1.98 8.26 -13.55
CA LEU A 207 -2.00 6.98 -12.83
C LEU A 207 -3.28 6.83 -11.99
N TYR A 208 -3.74 7.88 -11.32
CA TYR A 208 -4.98 7.84 -10.54
C TYR A 208 -6.21 7.58 -11.41
N GLU A 209 -6.29 8.23 -12.57
CA GLU A 209 -7.37 7.98 -13.53
C GLU A 209 -7.27 6.56 -14.11
N ARG A 210 -6.08 6.15 -14.52
CA ARG A 210 -5.79 4.84 -15.12
C ARG A 210 -6.13 3.67 -14.20
N GLU A 211 -5.80 3.78 -12.93
CA GLU A 211 -6.03 2.76 -11.91
C GLU A 211 -7.42 2.89 -11.26
N GLY A 212 -8.22 3.86 -11.69
CA GLY A 212 -9.58 4.06 -11.18
C GLY A 212 -9.63 4.39 -9.69
N VAL A 213 -8.68 5.19 -9.20
CA VAL A 213 -8.58 5.54 -7.77
C VAL A 213 -9.83 6.29 -7.31
N PHE A 214 -10.36 7.18 -8.15
CA PHE A 214 -11.54 7.98 -7.81
C PHE A 214 -12.86 7.19 -7.81
N VAL A 215 -12.86 5.99 -8.39
CA VAL A 215 -14.00 5.06 -8.34
C VAL A 215 -13.72 3.86 -7.41
N ASN A 216 -12.72 3.97 -6.55
CA ASN A 216 -12.32 2.95 -5.59
C ASN A 216 -11.98 1.58 -6.21
N ALA A 217 -11.46 1.55 -7.45
CA ALA A 217 -10.99 0.31 -8.06
C ALA A 217 -9.66 -0.12 -7.43
N TYR A 218 -8.71 0.80 -7.37
CA TYR A 218 -7.44 0.65 -6.67
C TYR A 218 -7.18 1.83 -5.75
N ARG A 219 -6.31 1.64 -4.79
CA ARG A 219 -5.77 2.70 -3.94
C ARG A 219 -4.28 2.85 -4.15
N PRO A 220 -3.71 4.05 -4.03
CA PRO A 220 -2.26 4.21 -3.96
C PRO A 220 -1.74 3.60 -2.65
N ALA A 221 -0.54 3.04 -2.70
CA ALA A 221 0.20 2.52 -1.55
C ALA A 221 1.69 2.74 -1.76
N VAL A 222 2.45 2.92 -0.69
CA VAL A 222 3.92 2.97 -0.74
C VAL A 222 4.46 1.66 -0.21
N VAL A 223 5.30 1.01 -1.00
CA VAL A 223 5.91 -0.29 -0.69
C VAL A 223 7.43 -0.18 -0.73
N SER A 224 8.11 -1.05 0.04
CA SER A 224 9.57 -1.14 0.03
C SER A 224 10.00 -2.22 -0.95
N LEU A 225 10.84 -1.86 -1.90
CA LEU A 225 11.33 -2.73 -2.98
C LEU A 225 12.84 -2.91 -2.91
N GLN A 226 13.32 -4.07 -3.31
CA GLN A 226 14.71 -4.30 -3.61
C GLN A 226 14.95 -4.14 -5.13
N LEU A 227 15.86 -3.24 -5.51
CA LEU A 227 16.32 -3.10 -6.89
C LEU A 227 17.40 -4.13 -7.25
N ASN A 228 17.73 -4.26 -8.54
CA ASN A 228 18.75 -5.19 -9.03
C ASN A 228 20.14 -5.03 -8.38
N ASN A 229 20.48 -3.81 -7.93
CA ASN A 229 21.73 -3.50 -7.22
C ASN A 229 21.65 -3.76 -5.71
N SER A 230 20.63 -4.44 -5.23
CA SER A 230 20.33 -4.69 -3.83
C SER A 230 19.98 -3.44 -3.00
N GLU A 231 19.80 -2.30 -3.64
CA GLU A 231 19.31 -1.08 -3.00
C GLU A 231 17.84 -1.26 -2.61
N ILE A 232 17.49 -0.86 -1.39
CA ILE A 232 16.10 -0.82 -0.95
C ILE A 232 15.57 0.60 -1.14
N ILE A 233 14.49 0.71 -1.89
CA ILE A 233 13.79 1.97 -2.15
C ILE A 233 12.33 1.87 -1.73
N GLU A 234 11.71 3.02 -1.53
CA GLU A 234 10.25 3.11 -1.48
C GLU A 234 9.71 3.50 -2.84
N ALA A 235 8.60 2.88 -3.24
CA ALA A 235 7.91 3.20 -4.48
C ALA A 235 6.40 3.24 -4.27
N ILE A 236 5.73 4.14 -5.00
CA ILE A 236 4.27 4.14 -5.06
C ILE A 236 3.81 3.03 -6.00
N THR A 237 2.74 2.35 -5.63
CA THR A 237 2.05 1.35 -6.44
C THR A 237 0.54 1.43 -6.21
N PHE A 238 -0.23 0.58 -6.88
CA PHE A 238 -1.68 0.56 -6.75
C PHE A 238 -2.16 -0.83 -6.35
N ILE A 239 -2.96 -0.91 -5.28
CA ILE A 239 -3.47 -2.15 -4.69
C ILE A 239 -4.99 -2.14 -4.79
N GLY A 240 -5.61 -3.23 -5.22
CA GLY A 240 -7.07 -3.36 -5.30
C GLY A 240 -7.73 -3.09 -3.95
N THR A 241 -8.78 -2.27 -3.95
CA THR A 241 -9.52 -1.90 -2.72
C THR A 241 -10.43 -3.01 -2.23
N GLU A 242 -10.86 -3.88 -3.15
CA GLU A 242 -11.65 -5.07 -2.90
C GLU A 242 -10.97 -6.25 -3.58
N LYS A 243 -10.89 -7.36 -2.88
CA LYS A 243 -10.28 -8.59 -3.38
C LYS A 243 -11.35 -9.66 -3.49
N ALA A 244 -11.31 -10.39 -4.60
CA ALA A 244 -12.19 -11.51 -4.89
C ALA A 244 -11.37 -12.76 -5.21
N ASP A 245 -12.04 -13.87 -5.43
CA ASP A 245 -11.41 -15.05 -6.01
C ASP A 245 -10.81 -14.71 -7.38
N GLU A 246 -9.66 -15.31 -7.68
CA GLU A 246 -9.00 -15.06 -8.94
C GLU A 246 -9.88 -15.45 -10.14
N THR A 247 -9.97 -14.54 -11.08
CA THR A 247 -10.68 -14.78 -12.34
C THR A 247 -9.74 -14.60 -13.53
N LYS A 248 -10.09 -15.26 -14.64
CA LYS A 248 -9.34 -15.23 -15.88
C LYS A 248 -9.18 -13.79 -16.40
N PRO A 249 -7.96 -13.34 -16.71
CA PRO A 249 -7.74 -12.09 -17.43
C PRO A 249 -8.15 -12.24 -18.90
N THR A 250 -8.45 -11.14 -19.60
CA THR A 250 -8.55 -11.19 -21.06
C THR A 250 -7.21 -11.52 -21.70
N ILE A 251 -7.23 -12.15 -22.89
CA ILE A 251 -6.01 -12.45 -23.63
C ILE A 251 -5.20 -11.18 -23.88
N LYS A 252 -5.86 -10.10 -24.29
CA LYS A 252 -5.21 -8.80 -24.51
C LYS A 252 -4.49 -8.32 -23.25
N TYR A 253 -5.15 -8.34 -22.09
CA TYR A 253 -4.57 -7.87 -20.83
C TYR A 253 -3.40 -8.76 -20.38
N ALA A 254 -3.53 -10.07 -20.52
CA ALA A 254 -2.44 -11.01 -20.22
C ALA A 254 -1.23 -10.78 -21.15
N THR A 255 -1.45 -10.55 -22.45
CA THR A 255 -0.39 -10.25 -23.43
C THR A 255 0.36 -8.96 -23.05
N GLU A 256 -0.36 -7.91 -22.64
CA GLU A 256 0.26 -6.65 -22.21
C GLU A 256 1.15 -6.86 -20.98
N ILE A 257 0.72 -7.66 -20.00
CA ILE A 257 1.54 -7.98 -18.81
C ILE A 257 2.82 -8.72 -19.20
N ILE A 258 2.71 -9.77 -20.04
CA ILE A 258 3.88 -10.56 -20.44
C ILE A 258 4.84 -9.72 -21.31
N ARG A 259 4.34 -8.96 -22.29
CA ARG A 259 5.15 -8.09 -23.14
C ARG A 259 5.91 -7.03 -22.33
N GLY A 260 5.23 -6.40 -21.35
CA GLY A 260 5.88 -5.42 -20.47
C GLY A 260 6.89 -6.02 -19.48
N ALA A 261 6.80 -7.33 -19.20
CA ALA A 261 7.74 -8.05 -18.35
C ALA A 261 9.01 -8.48 -19.11
N GLU A 262 8.91 -8.76 -20.42
CA GLU A 262 10.01 -9.29 -21.23
C GLU A 262 11.20 -8.32 -21.28
N GLY A 263 12.40 -8.85 -21.08
CA GLY A 263 13.65 -8.09 -21.10
C GLY A 263 13.96 -7.29 -19.82
N ILE A 264 13.04 -7.23 -18.85
CA ILE A 264 13.22 -6.51 -17.56
C ILE A 264 13.11 -7.46 -16.37
N LEU A 265 12.03 -8.25 -16.30
CA LEU A 265 11.83 -9.20 -15.20
C LEU A 265 12.62 -10.50 -15.44
N SER A 266 12.77 -11.31 -14.39
CA SER A 266 13.45 -12.60 -14.55
C SER A 266 12.62 -13.59 -15.37
N ASP A 267 13.29 -14.42 -16.18
CA ASP A 267 12.64 -15.46 -16.98
C ASP A 267 11.82 -16.41 -16.09
N HIS A 268 12.32 -16.72 -14.89
CA HIS A 268 11.63 -17.54 -13.93
C HIS A 268 10.30 -16.92 -13.46
N TYR A 269 10.28 -15.62 -13.23
CA TYR A 269 9.06 -14.91 -12.81
C TYR A 269 8.06 -14.79 -13.97
N ILE A 270 8.55 -14.51 -15.18
CA ILE A 270 7.72 -14.49 -16.40
C ILE A 270 7.05 -15.84 -16.61
N GLU A 271 7.78 -16.94 -16.43
CA GLU A 271 7.21 -18.28 -16.54
C GLU A 271 6.13 -18.54 -15.47
N LYS A 272 6.34 -18.11 -14.23
CA LYS A 272 5.29 -18.15 -13.18
C LYS A 272 4.04 -17.38 -13.57
N LEU A 273 4.17 -16.19 -14.17
CA LEU A 273 3.04 -15.40 -14.66
C LEU A 273 2.28 -16.17 -15.75
N LYS A 274 2.98 -16.75 -16.73
CA LYS A 274 2.39 -17.57 -17.81
C LYS A 274 1.65 -18.78 -17.24
N GLN A 275 2.23 -19.48 -16.29
CA GLN A 275 1.59 -20.64 -15.65
C GLN A 275 0.33 -20.23 -14.88
N ARG A 276 0.32 -19.10 -14.16
CA ARG A 276 -0.87 -18.58 -13.48
C ARG A 276 -1.98 -18.23 -14.47
N ILE A 277 -1.67 -17.53 -15.54
CA ILE A 277 -2.62 -17.18 -16.61
C ILE A 277 -3.23 -18.44 -17.22
N ASN A 278 -2.39 -19.43 -17.57
CA ASN A 278 -2.84 -20.69 -18.17
C ASN A 278 -3.75 -21.48 -17.20
N LYS A 279 -3.38 -21.56 -15.92
CA LYS A 279 -4.20 -22.21 -14.90
C LYS A 279 -5.61 -21.63 -14.83
N LEU A 280 -5.73 -20.32 -14.80
CA LEU A 280 -7.04 -19.63 -14.76
C LEU A 280 -7.82 -19.78 -16.06
N THR A 281 -7.14 -20.07 -17.17
CA THR A 281 -7.78 -20.30 -18.48
C THR A 281 -8.35 -21.72 -18.62
N LEU A 282 -7.76 -22.71 -17.96
CA LEU A 282 -8.18 -24.11 -18.03
C LEU A 282 -9.35 -24.44 -17.09
N PHE A 283 -9.61 -23.63 -16.07
CA PHE A 283 -10.64 -23.88 -15.05
C PHE A 283 -11.83 -22.91 -15.14
N SER A 284 -11.94 -22.15 -16.23
CA SER A 284 -13.04 -21.16 -16.46
C SER A 284 -13.99 -21.60 -17.58
#